data_00b80fe051a6b1ee1c9f2e203f625d21
#
_entry.id   00b80fe051a6b1ee1c9f2e203f625d21
#
_cell.length_a   1.000
_cell.length_b   1.000
_cell.length_c   1.000
_cell.angle_alpha   90.00
_cell.angle_beta   90.00
_cell.angle_gamma   90.00
#
_symmetry.space_group_name_H-M   'P 1'
#
loop_
_entity.id
_entity.type
_entity.pdbx_description
1 polymer ?
#
loop_
_entity_poly.entity_id
_entity_poly.type
_entity_poly.pdbx_seq_one_letter_code
_entity_poly.pdbx_strand_id
1 'polypeptide(L)'
;MRKIIAYFVRYPKAVNILVMFFIVFGISGVIALKSSFFPLIDSKFISINAIYPGASPQEVEEGVIYKIEENLKGVPGIIRVTSTSRENSGSILVETDENFELDAILFEVKNAVDKVPSFPVDLEPIVITKIEEQQPTVIFSLTGKDVDLKSLKNISKNIEKDIRNIDGISQVSVSGFPNEEIEISVTEED
;
A
#
# COMPACT_ATOMS: atom_id res chain seq x y z
N MET A 1 -14.32 -51.36 9.25
CA MET A 1 -13.83 -50.78 10.50
C MET A 1 -13.33 -51.82 11.53
N ARG A 2 -14.08 -52.84 11.87
CA ARG A 2 -13.63 -53.87 12.84
C ARG A 2 -12.28 -54.55 12.52
N LYS A 3 -11.98 -54.84 11.25
CA LYS A 3 -10.70 -55.46 10.84
C LYS A 3 -9.48 -54.59 11.04
N ILE A 4 -9.64 -53.26 10.84
CA ILE A 4 -8.56 -52.28 11.03
C ILE A 4 -8.21 -52.15 12.52
N ILE A 5 -9.23 -52.02 13.35
CA ILE A 5 -9.06 -51.94 14.81
C ILE A 5 -8.38 -53.23 15.36
N ALA A 6 -8.84 -54.40 14.92
CA ALA A 6 -8.24 -55.68 15.30
C ALA A 6 -6.77 -55.81 14.90
N TYR A 7 -6.38 -55.23 13.74
CA TYR A 7 -5.00 -55.23 13.30
C TYR A 7 -4.10 -54.39 14.22
N PHE A 8 -4.53 -53.19 14.57
CA PHE A 8 -3.77 -52.31 15.46
C PHE A 8 -3.68 -52.85 16.89
N VAL A 9 -4.72 -53.48 17.39
CA VAL A 9 -4.67 -54.16 18.70
C VAL A 9 -3.68 -55.32 18.71
N ARG A 10 -3.55 -56.04 17.60
CA ARG A 10 -2.64 -57.18 17.44
C ARG A 10 -1.18 -56.79 17.25
N TYR A 11 -0.93 -55.61 16.69
CA TYR A 11 0.42 -55.13 16.37
C TYR A 11 0.74 -53.79 17.05
N PRO A 12 1.05 -53.77 18.37
CA PRO A 12 1.32 -52.51 19.09
C PRO A 12 2.52 -51.72 18.51
N LYS A 13 3.49 -52.40 17.91
CA LYS A 13 4.61 -51.71 17.24
C LYS A 13 4.14 -50.82 16.08
N ALA A 14 3.14 -51.26 15.32
CA ALA A 14 2.57 -50.47 14.22
C ALA A 14 1.85 -49.21 14.72
N VAL A 15 1.19 -49.31 15.89
CA VAL A 15 0.56 -48.15 16.55
C VAL A 15 1.60 -47.13 16.97
N ASN A 16 2.69 -47.56 17.59
CA ASN A 16 3.76 -46.66 18.03
C ASN A 16 4.42 -45.94 16.86
N ILE A 17 4.65 -46.62 15.74
CA ILE A 17 5.18 -46.01 14.51
C ILE A 17 4.20 -44.96 13.98
N LEU A 18 2.91 -45.28 13.94
CA LEU A 18 1.86 -44.37 13.50
C LEU A 18 1.79 -43.10 14.37
N VAL A 19 1.82 -43.29 15.70
CA VAL A 19 1.82 -42.16 16.63
C VAL A 19 3.06 -41.30 16.48
N MET A 20 4.25 -41.92 16.33
CA MET A 20 5.49 -41.20 16.11
C MET A 20 5.46 -40.39 14.79
N PHE A 21 4.89 -40.99 13.73
CA PHE A 21 4.67 -40.31 12.46
C PHE A 21 3.81 -39.04 12.63
N PHE A 22 2.68 -39.13 13.33
CA PHE A 22 1.81 -37.97 13.57
C PHE A 22 2.48 -36.90 14.44
N ILE A 23 3.29 -37.31 15.44
CA ILE A 23 4.04 -36.34 16.24
C ILE A 23 5.06 -35.59 15.40
N VAL A 24 5.87 -36.30 14.62
CA VAL A 24 6.88 -35.68 13.73
C VAL A 24 6.23 -34.79 12.70
N PHE A 25 5.14 -35.26 12.08
CA PHE A 25 4.39 -34.47 11.09
C PHE A 25 3.73 -33.25 11.71
N GLY A 26 3.17 -33.36 12.92
CA GLY A 26 2.60 -32.25 13.67
C GLY A 26 3.64 -31.17 14.02
N ILE A 27 4.80 -31.60 14.53
CA ILE A 27 5.91 -30.68 14.85
C ILE A 27 6.41 -29.98 13.57
N SER A 28 6.59 -30.73 12.49
CA SER A 28 6.98 -30.17 11.19
C SER A 28 5.95 -29.17 10.68
N GLY A 29 4.65 -29.47 10.84
CA GLY A 29 3.57 -28.54 10.48
C GLY A 29 3.61 -27.25 11.26
N VAL A 30 3.85 -27.30 12.56
CA VAL A 30 3.94 -26.09 13.42
C VAL A 30 5.13 -25.23 13.03
N ILE A 31 6.28 -25.84 12.71
CA ILE A 31 7.48 -25.09 12.27
C ILE A 31 7.27 -24.45 10.88
N ALA A 32 6.50 -25.12 10.03
CA ALA A 32 6.20 -24.63 8.68
C ALA A 32 5.11 -23.53 8.65
N LEU A 33 4.36 -23.34 9.74
CA LEU A 33 3.33 -22.32 9.84
C LEU A 33 3.97 -20.92 9.80
N LYS A 34 3.72 -20.19 8.71
CA LYS A 34 4.00 -18.76 8.65
C LYS A 34 2.92 -18.02 9.43
N SER A 35 3.28 -17.48 10.59
CA SER A 35 2.39 -16.63 11.36
C SER A 35 2.54 -15.19 10.91
N SER A 36 1.49 -14.61 10.34
CA SER A 36 1.37 -13.17 10.11
C SER A 36 0.32 -12.62 11.07
N PHE A 37 0.61 -11.50 11.72
CA PHE A 37 -0.32 -10.85 12.65
C PHE A 37 -1.54 -10.30 11.91
N PHE A 38 -1.35 -9.88 10.65
CA PHE A 38 -2.40 -9.45 9.74
C PHE A 38 -2.33 -10.30 8.47
N PRO A 39 -3.47 -10.73 7.92
CA PRO A 39 -3.47 -11.38 6.61
C PRO A 39 -2.93 -10.39 5.57
N LEU A 40 -2.04 -10.87 4.69
CA LEU A 40 -1.70 -10.11 3.50
C LEU A 40 -2.94 -10.13 2.61
N ILE A 41 -3.66 -9.02 2.59
CA ILE A 41 -4.77 -8.82 1.66
C ILE A 41 -4.18 -8.07 0.48
N ASP A 42 -4.29 -8.66 -0.71
CA ASP A 42 -3.89 -7.98 -1.92
C ASP A 42 -4.73 -6.71 -2.09
N SER A 43 -4.06 -5.60 -2.38
CA SER A 43 -4.76 -4.33 -2.62
C SER A 43 -5.65 -4.47 -3.85
N LYS A 44 -6.86 -3.94 -3.74
CA LYS A 44 -7.87 -3.93 -4.81
C LYS A 44 -8.11 -2.53 -5.34
N PHE A 45 -7.30 -1.59 -4.96
CA PHE A 45 -7.56 -0.19 -5.22
C PHE A 45 -6.46 0.45 -6.06
N ILE A 46 -6.88 1.23 -7.06
CA ILE A 46 -6.04 2.11 -7.84
C ILE A 46 -6.46 3.55 -7.53
N SER A 47 -5.50 4.40 -7.24
CA SER A 47 -5.69 5.84 -7.02
C SER A 47 -5.23 6.61 -8.24
N ILE A 48 -6.07 7.52 -8.71
CA ILE A 48 -5.76 8.49 -9.76
C ILE A 48 -5.84 9.87 -9.11
N ASN A 49 -4.75 10.62 -9.14
CA ASN A 49 -4.67 11.97 -8.59
C ASN A 49 -4.33 12.97 -9.69
N ALA A 50 -5.14 14.01 -9.77
CA ALA A 50 -5.00 15.12 -10.71
C ALA A 50 -4.85 16.43 -9.93
N ILE A 51 -3.82 17.21 -10.23
CA ILE A 51 -3.59 18.54 -9.66
C ILE A 51 -3.85 19.55 -10.76
N TYR A 52 -4.80 20.45 -10.52
CA TYR A 52 -5.18 21.51 -11.43
C TYR A 52 -5.15 22.86 -10.69
N PRO A 53 -3.99 23.53 -10.65
CA PRO A 53 -3.80 24.75 -9.89
C PRO A 53 -4.74 25.88 -10.32
N GLY A 54 -5.33 26.56 -9.34
CA GLY A 54 -6.24 27.68 -9.57
C GLY A 54 -7.67 27.31 -9.97
N ALA A 55 -7.95 26.02 -10.16
CA ALA A 55 -9.29 25.57 -10.56
C ALA A 55 -10.24 25.41 -9.37
N SER A 56 -11.48 25.83 -9.56
CA SER A 56 -12.58 25.57 -8.66
C SER A 56 -12.96 24.07 -8.67
N PRO A 57 -13.65 23.56 -7.65
CA PRO A 57 -14.09 22.16 -7.62
C PRO A 57 -14.94 21.75 -8.83
N GLN A 58 -15.75 22.67 -9.37
CA GLN A 58 -16.57 22.42 -10.56
C GLN A 58 -15.72 22.30 -11.82
N GLU A 59 -14.70 23.16 -11.98
CA GLU A 59 -13.77 23.07 -13.13
C GLU A 59 -12.93 21.81 -13.09
N VAL A 60 -12.52 21.35 -11.90
CA VAL A 60 -11.85 20.07 -11.70
C VAL A 60 -12.77 18.91 -12.11
N GLU A 61 -14.02 18.95 -11.67
CA GLU A 61 -15.00 17.92 -11.99
C GLU A 61 -15.28 17.82 -13.48
N GLU A 62 -15.71 18.91 -14.11
CA GLU A 62 -16.10 18.94 -15.52
C GLU A 62 -14.90 18.82 -16.47
N GLY A 63 -13.77 19.45 -16.10
CA GLY A 63 -12.57 19.53 -16.95
C GLY A 63 -11.72 18.26 -16.91
N VAL A 64 -11.72 17.54 -15.78
CA VAL A 64 -10.78 16.44 -15.53
C VAL A 64 -11.51 15.16 -15.11
N ILE A 65 -12.19 15.18 -13.96
CA ILE A 65 -12.72 13.98 -13.32
C ILE A 65 -13.75 13.27 -14.20
N TYR A 66 -14.76 13.99 -14.67
CA TYR A 66 -15.81 13.44 -15.51
C TYR A 66 -15.26 12.79 -16.80
N LYS A 67 -14.25 13.40 -17.44
CA LYS A 67 -13.64 12.84 -18.64
C LYS A 67 -12.90 11.53 -18.37
N ILE A 68 -12.24 11.44 -17.22
CA ILE A 68 -11.57 10.19 -16.80
C ILE A 68 -12.62 9.12 -16.50
N GLU A 69 -13.64 9.43 -15.72
CA GLU A 69 -14.71 8.48 -15.40
C GLU A 69 -15.39 7.89 -16.65
N GLU A 70 -15.68 8.75 -17.65
CA GLU A 70 -16.26 8.28 -18.91
C GLU A 70 -15.37 7.25 -19.62
N ASN A 71 -14.06 7.47 -19.62
CA ASN A 71 -13.12 6.54 -20.25
C ASN A 71 -12.88 5.27 -19.41
N LEU A 72 -13.09 5.32 -18.09
CA LEU A 72 -12.97 4.16 -17.21
C LEU A 72 -14.17 3.20 -17.33
N LYS A 73 -15.35 3.63 -17.78
CA LYS A 73 -16.55 2.79 -17.90
C LYS A 73 -16.38 1.55 -18.79
N GLY A 74 -15.43 1.59 -19.70
CA GLY A 74 -15.14 0.48 -20.62
C GLY A 74 -14.04 -0.47 -20.16
N VAL A 75 -13.40 -0.23 -19.03
CA VAL A 75 -12.26 -1.01 -18.55
C VAL A 75 -12.77 -2.25 -17.81
N PRO A 76 -12.43 -3.47 -18.25
CA PRO A 76 -12.86 -4.70 -17.57
C PRO A 76 -12.15 -4.83 -16.22
N GLY A 77 -12.84 -5.44 -15.24
CA GLY A 77 -12.29 -5.66 -13.91
C GLY A 77 -12.46 -4.49 -12.94
N ILE A 78 -13.11 -3.39 -13.35
CA ILE A 78 -13.51 -2.31 -12.43
C ILE A 78 -14.89 -2.62 -11.85
N ILE A 79 -14.98 -2.64 -10.51
CA ILE A 79 -16.24 -2.82 -9.77
C ILE A 79 -16.90 -1.49 -9.49
N ARG A 80 -16.11 -0.51 -9.03
CA ARG A 80 -16.60 0.79 -8.60
C ARG A 80 -15.56 1.89 -8.85
N VAL A 81 -16.05 3.04 -9.20
CA VAL A 81 -15.27 4.28 -9.29
C VAL A 81 -15.88 5.28 -8.31
N THR A 82 -15.06 5.86 -7.46
CA THR A 82 -15.46 6.90 -6.50
C THR A 82 -14.53 8.08 -6.67
N SER A 83 -15.08 9.25 -6.95
CA SER A 83 -14.31 10.47 -7.21
C SER A 83 -14.62 11.56 -6.20
N THR A 84 -13.65 12.44 -6.06
CA THR A 84 -13.74 13.62 -5.21
C THR A 84 -13.07 14.78 -5.91
N SER A 85 -13.83 15.86 -6.13
CA SER A 85 -13.35 17.12 -6.69
C SER A 85 -13.21 18.16 -5.57
N ARG A 86 -12.05 18.78 -5.48
CA ARG A 86 -11.72 19.86 -4.54
C ARG A 86 -11.08 21.02 -5.28
N GLU A 87 -10.95 22.13 -4.60
CA GLU A 87 -10.16 23.25 -5.11
C GLU A 87 -8.71 22.80 -5.41
N ASN A 88 -8.22 23.11 -6.61
CA ASN A 88 -6.90 22.75 -7.12
C ASN A 88 -6.62 21.25 -7.33
N SER A 89 -7.53 20.33 -7.01
CA SER A 89 -7.23 18.91 -7.13
C SER A 89 -8.46 18.01 -7.26
N GLY A 90 -8.28 16.91 -7.96
CA GLY A 90 -9.24 15.83 -8.04
C GLY A 90 -8.60 14.47 -7.73
N SER A 91 -9.36 13.58 -7.14
CA SER A 91 -8.91 12.20 -6.89
C SER A 91 -10.00 11.22 -7.26
N ILE A 92 -9.59 10.10 -7.88
CA ILE A 92 -10.47 8.98 -8.23
C ILE A 92 -9.91 7.73 -7.57
N LEU A 93 -10.77 7.03 -6.85
CA LEU A 93 -10.49 5.71 -6.29
C LEU A 93 -11.22 4.67 -7.13
N VAL A 94 -10.46 3.77 -7.74
CA VAL A 94 -10.97 2.67 -8.55
C VAL A 94 -10.87 1.39 -7.74
N GLU A 95 -12.00 0.75 -7.48
CA GLU A 95 -12.09 -0.57 -6.85
C GLU A 95 -12.12 -1.65 -7.94
N THR A 96 -11.22 -2.62 -7.83
CA THR A 96 -11.03 -3.68 -8.83
C THR A 96 -11.52 -5.04 -8.35
N ASP A 97 -11.86 -5.92 -9.30
CA ASP A 97 -12.29 -7.29 -9.04
C ASP A 97 -11.07 -8.19 -8.75
N GLU A 98 -11.17 -9.01 -7.70
CA GLU A 98 -10.15 -9.98 -7.27
C GLU A 98 -9.84 -11.06 -8.32
N ASN A 99 -10.75 -11.28 -9.27
CA ASN A 99 -10.55 -12.26 -10.33
C ASN A 99 -9.57 -11.79 -11.41
N PHE A 100 -9.16 -10.52 -11.37
CA PHE A 100 -8.23 -9.93 -12.31
C PHE A 100 -6.94 -9.53 -11.62
N GLU A 101 -5.84 -9.62 -12.33
CA GLU A 101 -4.54 -9.16 -11.84
C GLU A 101 -4.55 -7.61 -11.77
N LEU A 102 -4.23 -7.05 -10.60
CA LEU A 102 -4.27 -5.61 -10.35
C LEU A 102 -3.36 -4.83 -11.33
N ASP A 103 -2.17 -5.37 -11.63
CA ASP A 103 -1.23 -4.70 -12.52
C ASP A 103 -1.74 -4.66 -13.98
N ALA A 104 -2.51 -5.66 -14.40
CA ALA A 104 -3.18 -5.65 -15.71
C ALA A 104 -4.27 -4.57 -15.75
N ILE A 105 -5.10 -4.46 -14.71
CA ILE A 105 -6.13 -3.40 -14.62
C ILE A 105 -5.45 -2.02 -14.55
N LEU A 106 -4.38 -1.87 -13.78
CA LEU A 106 -3.61 -0.62 -13.69
C LEU A 106 -3.13 -0.16 -15.07
N PHE A 107 -2.65 -1.09 -15.89
CA PHE A 107 -2.24 -0.79 -17.26
C PHE A 107 -3.42 -0.31 -18.13
N GLU A 108 -4.56 -0.99 -18.05
CA GLU A 108 -5.76 -0.58 -18.78
C GLU A 108 -6.33 0.75 -18.30
N VAL A 109 -6.28 1.04 -16.99
CA VAL A 109 -6.64 2.33 -16.41
C VAL A 109 -5.74 3.44 -16.95
N LYS A 110 -4.42 3.23 -16.99
CA LYS A 110 -3.48 4.19 -17.59
C LYS A 110 -3.80 4.45 -19.05
N ASN A 111 -4.01 3.39 -19.83
CA ASN A 111 -4.40 3.51 -21.24
C ASN A 111 -5.73 4.26 -21.41
N ALA A 112 -6.69 4.07 -20.51
CA ALA A 112 -7.97 4.76 -20.56
C ALA A 112 -7.84 6.25 -20.26
N VAL A 113 -6.99 6.62 -19.29
CA VAL A 113 -6.69 8.02 -18.97
C VAL A 113 -5.91 8.70 -20.12
N ASP A 114 -4.95 8.00 -20.71
CA ASP A 114 -4.16 8.53 -21.84
C ASP A 114 -4.99 8.73 -23.11
N LYS A 115 -6.11 8.02 -23.25
CA LYS A 115 -7.07 8.19 -24.36
C LYS A 115 -7.96 9.42 -24.21
N VAL A 116 -7.97 10.11 -23.08
CA VAL A 116 -8.76 11.33 -22.91
C VAL A 116 -8.26 12.40 -23.91
N PRO A 117 -9.10 12.88 -24.83
CA PRO A 117 -8.61 13.65 -25.99
C PRO A 117 -8.09 15.03 -25.63
N SER A 118 -8.52 15.62 -24.53
CA SER A 118 -8.06 16.95 -24.11
C SER A 118 -8.26 17.18 -22.62
N PHE A 119 -7.16 17.48 -21.94
CA PHE A 119 -7.16 18.05 -20.60
C PHE A 119 -6.90 19.56 -20.64
N PRO A 120 -7.24 20.29 -19.57
CA PRO A 120 -6.84 21.69 -19.41
C PRO A 120 -5.32 21.87 -19.53
N VAL A 121 -4.89 23.01 -20.06
CA VAL A 121 -3.45 23.28 -20.33
C VAL A 121 -2.63 23.33 -19.03
N ASP A 122 -3.23 23.86 -17.96
CA ASP A 122 -2.55 24.04 -16.67
C ASP A 122 -2.68 22.81 -15.73
N LEU A 123 -3.20 21.67 -16.25
CA LEU A 123 -3.26 20.43 -15.51
C LEU A 123 -1.86 19.81 -15.37
N GLU A 124 -1.43 19.53 -14.15
CA GLU A 124 -0.21 18.77 -13.91
C GLU A 124 -0.35 17.31 -14.38
N PRO A 125 0.76 16.61 -14.62
CA PRO A 125 0.72 15.20 -15.01
C PRO A 125 -0.08 14.36 -14.02
N ILE A 126 -1.05 13.60 -14.53
CA ILE A 126 -1.91 12.74 -13.70
C ILE A 126 -1.10 11.59 -13.12
N VAL A 127 -1.19 11.40 -11.82
CA VAL A 127 -0.49 10.34 -11.09
C VAL A 127 -1.44 9.17 -10.86
N ILE A 128 -1.12 8.00 -11.42
CA ILE A 128 -1.91 6.78 -11.30
C ILE A 128 -1.07 5.72 -10.61
N THR A 129 -1.50 5.29 -9.42
CA THR A 129 -0.79 4.32 -8.61
C THR A 129 -1.72 3.28 -8.01
N LYS A 130 -1.24 2.06 -7.82
CA LYS A 130 -1.95 1.10 -6.98
C LYS A 130 -1.76 1.48 -5.51
N ILE A 131 -2.82 1.30 -4.72
CA ILE A 131 -2.74 1.48 -3.29
C ILE A 131 -2.19 0.18 -2.70
N GLU A 132 -0.96 0.20 -2.22
CA GLU A 132 -0.38 -0.93 -1.51
C GLU A 132 -0.61 -0.75 -0.01
N GLU A 133 -1.23 -1.76 0.62
CA GLU A 133 -1.32 -1.79 2.07
C GLU A 133 0.05 -2.08 2.66
N GLN A 134 0.69 -1.04 3.16
CA GLN A 134 1.97 -1.19 3.84
C GLN A 134 1.70 -1.45 5.32
N GLN A 135 2.09 -2.64 5.78
CA GLN A 135 2.00 -2.97 7.19
C GLN A 135 3.35 -2.70 7.87
N PRO A 136 3.37 -1.83 8.89
CA PRO A 136 4.59 -1.60 9.63
C PRO A 136 4.97 -2.86 10.41
N THR A 137 6.12 -3.42 10.09
CA THR A 137 6.66 -4.61 10.78
C THR A 137 7.23 -4.24 12.14
N VAL A 138 7.88 -3.06 12.23
CA VAL A 138 8.48 -2.53 13.46
C VAL A 138 8.23 -1.03 13.51
N ILE A 139 7.76 -0.56 14.66
CA ILE A 139 7.62 0.86 14.97
C ILE A 139 8.43 1.13 16.23
N PHE A 140 9.32 2.11 16.19
CA PHE A 140 10.04 2.57 17.37
C PHE A 140 10.07 4.10 17.42
N SER A 141 10.18 4.63 18.61
CA SER A 141 10.29 6.07 18.84
C SER A 141 11.70 6.45 19.28
N LEU A 142 12.20 7.54 18.71
CA LEU A 142 13.46 8.15 19.09
C LEU A 142 13.19 9.34 19.99
N THR A 143 13.68 9.29 21.22
CA THR A 143 13.54 10.39 22.18
C THR A 143 14.90 10.81 22.71
N GLY A 144 15.07 12.08 22.98
CA GLY A 144 16.30 12.63 23.58
C GLY A 144 15.96 13.60 24.70
N LYS A 145 16.73 13.57 25.79
CA LYS A 145 16.65 14.57 26.85
C LYS A 145 17.60 15.70 26.50
N ASP A 146 17.12 16.94 26.50
CA ASP A 146 17.90 18.15 26.21
C ASP A 146 18.55 18.15 24.80
N VAL A 147 17.89 17.52 23.81
CA VAL A 147 18.31 17.49 22.40
C VAL A 147 17.37 18.36 21.59
N ASP A 148 17.93 19.25 20.77
CA ASP A 148 17.14 20.08 19.86
C ASP A 148 16.51 19.24 18.72
N LEU A 149 15.38 19.70 18.21
CA LEU A 149 14.59 18.98 17.19
C LEU A 149 15.38 18.74 15.90
N LYS A 150 16.27 19.69 15.52
CA LYS A 150 17.11 19.58 14.32
C LYS A 150 18.15 18.47 14.45
N SER A 151 18.79 18.37 15.62
CA SER A 151 19.74 17.29 15.92
C SER A 151 19.04 15.94 15.94
N LEU A 152 17.82 15.86 16.54
CA LEU A 152 17.02 14.65 16.55
C LEU A 152 16.64 14.22 15.15
N LYS A 153 16.25 15.15 14.27
CA LYS A 153 15.96 14.90 12.86
C LYS A 153 17.16 14.37 12.09
N ASN A 154 18.35 14.92 12.33
CA ASN A 154 19.58 14.46 11.70
C ASN A 154 19.96 13.03 12.15
N ILE A 155 19.82 12.75 13.46
CA ILE A 155 20.05 11.40 13.99
C ILE A 155 19.05 10.41 13.38
N SER A 156 17.77 10.78 13.31
CA SER A 156 16.74 9.89 12.71
C SER A 156 16.99 9.60 11.23
N LYS A 157 17.47 10.57 10.45
CA LYS A 157 17.87 10.37 9.05
C LYS A 157 19.07 9.42 8.91
N ASN A 158 20.03 9.49 9.82
CA ASN A 158 21.14 8.55 9.80
C ASN A 158 20.68 7.13 10.13
N ILE A 159 19.84 6.98 11.17
CA ILE A 159 19.24 5.70 11.53
C ILE A 159 18.39 5.14 10.37
N GLU A 160 17.58 5.97 9.72
CA GLU A 160 16.82 5.60 8.53
C GLU A 160 17.73 5.02 7.44
N LYS A 161 18.84 5.70 7.16
CA LYS A 161 19.82 5.25 6.17
C LYS A 161 20.47 3.92 6.54
N ASP A 162 20.84 3.76 7.81
CA ASP A 162 21.46 2.53 8.30
C ASP A 162 20.50 1.35 8.23
N ILE A 163 19.24 1.55 8.65
CA ILE A 163 18.20 0.53 8.59
C ILE A 163 17.88 0.14 7.14
N ARG A 164 17.81 1.13 6.23
CA ARG A 164 17.53 0.89 4.80
C ARG A 164 18.61 0.05 4.12
N ASN A 165 19.83 0.05 4.64
CA ASN A 165 20.93 -0.77 4.12
C ASN A 165 20.90 -2.23 4.61
N ILE A 166 19.97 -2.59 5.49
CA ILE A 166 19.81 -3.97 5.97
C ILE A 166 19.01 -4.78 4.93
N ASP A 167 19.54 -5.93 4.54
CA ASP A 167 18.85 -6.82 3.62
C ASP A 167 17.48 -7.25 4.17
N GLY A 168 16.47 -7.19 3.30
CA GLY A 168 15.10 -7.56 3.64
C GLY A 168 14.23 -6.40 4.13
N ILE A 169 14.76 -5.18 4.25
CA ILE A 169 13.97 -3.99 4.55
C ILE A 169 13.65 -3.25 3.25
N SER A 170 12.39 -3.21 2.88
CA SER A 170 11.91 -2.56 1.64
C SER A 170 11.62 -1.09 1.84
N GLN A 171 11.12 -0.69 3.01
CA GLN A 171 10.72 0.69 3.27
C GLN A 171 10.96 1.10 4.73
N VAL A 172 11.45 2.32 4.90
CA VAL A 172 11.60 2.99 6.20
C VAL A 172 10.94 4.36 6.08
N SER A 173 10.07 4.70 7.02
CA SER A 173 9.39 5.99 7.09
C SER A 173 9.69 6.68 8.41
N VAL A 174 10.08 7.93 8.36
CA VAL A 174 10.33 8.78 9.54
C VAL A 174 9.22 9.82 9.61
N SER A 175 8.58 9.92 10.76
CA SER A 175 7.49 10.88 11.01
C SER A 175 7.69 11.64 12.32
N GLY A 176 6.90 12.68 12.55
CA GLY A 176 6.94 13.46 13.81
C GLY A 176 7.80 14.72 13.76
N PHE A 177 8.40 15.05 12.60
CA PHE A 177 9.12 16.30 12.42
C PHE A 177 8.26 17.30 11.61
N PRO A 178 8.23 18.58 12.02
CA PRO A 178 7.62 19.64 11.20
C PRO A 178 8.43 19.86 9.92
N ASN A 179 7.76 20.41 8.90
CA ASN A 179 8.44 20.87 7.69
C ASN A 179 9.42 22.00 8.06
N GLU A 180 10.57 21.99 7.41
CA GLU A 180 11.51 23.10 7.53
C GLU A 180 11.07 24.21 6.56
N GLU A 181 10.84 25.39 7.10
CA GLU A 181 10.55 26.60 6.32
C GLU A 181 11.71 27.58 6.48
N ILE A 182 12.09 28.23 5.40
CA ILE A 182 13.03 29.33 5.40
C ILE A 182 12.24 30.60 5.16
N GLU A 183 12.05 31.38 6.22
CA GLU A 183 11.41 32.69 6.13
C GLU A 183 12.50 33.72 5.80
N ILE A 184 12.35 34.38 4.66
CA ILE A 184 13.18 35.53 4.27
C ILE A 184 12.35 36.79 4.47
N SER A 185 12.58 37.48 5.58
CA SER A 185 11.97 38.78 5.83
C SER A 185 12.89 39.88 5.35
N VAL A 186 12.39 40.77 4.52
CA VAL A 186 13.09 41.99 4.07
C VAL A 186 12.47 43.16 4.80
N THR A 187 13.28 43.87 5.58
CA THR A 187 12.86 45.12 6.21
C THR A 187 13.09 46.23 5.19
N GLU A 188 12.07 47.00 4.84
CA GLU A 188 12.26 48.27 4.15
C GLU A 188 12.93 49.23 5.15
N GLU A 189 14.20 49.57 4.90
CA GLU A 189 14.81 50.72 5.53
C GLU A 189 14.36 51.95 4.73
N ASP A 190 13.80 52.93 5.42
CA ASP A 190 13.40 54.24 4.91
C ASP A 190 14.63 55.03 4.39
#